data_b7a10c837a29a713495febdfccd7c18b
#
_entry.id   b7a10c837a29a713495febdfccd7c18b
#
_cell.length_a   1.000
_cell.length_b   1.000
_cell.length_c   1.000
_cell.angle_alpha   90.00
_cell.angle_beta   90.00
_cell.angle_gamma   90.00
#
_symmetry.space_group_name_H-M   'P 1'
#
loop_
_entity.id
_entity.type
_entity.pdbx_description
1 polymer ?
#
loop_
_entity_poly.entity_id
_entity_poly.type
_entity_poly.pdbx_seq_one_letter_code
_entity_poly.pdbx_strand_id
1 'polypeptide(L)'
;MKDRVSLQERLKDLRVEKGLKLEELAEKTGISKSALASYENEENGNKEINHGNLITLADFYQVSIDYLFCRTENREQINTPLSELHLTDEAVALLKSGRINNRLLCEMISHEKFAELMADAEIYVDGMA
;
A
#
# COMPACT_ATOMS: atom_id res chain seq x y z
N MET A 1 -4.34 24.07 -4.14
CA MET A 1 -4.58 23.70 -2.90
C MET A 1 -4.23 22.27 -2.65
N LYS A 2 -3.67 22.07 -1.57
CA LYS A 2 -3.14 20.83 -1.33
C LYS A 2 -4.00 20.06 -0.36
N ASP A 3 -4.35 18.91 -0.70
CA ASP A 3 -5.20 18.09 0.12
C ASP A 3 -4.49 16.83 0.58
N ARG A 4 -3.17 16.85 0.51
CA ARG A 4 -2.42 15.69 0.93
C ARG A 4 -2.29 15.64 2.44
N VAL A 5 -2.53 14.46 2.97
CA VAL A 5 -2.28 14.17 4.37
C VAL A 5 -0.77 14.07 4.55
N SER A 6 -0.23 14.63 5.63
CA SER A 6 1.18 14.53 5.94
C SER A 6 1.48 13.24 6.70
N LEU A 7 2.76 12.85 6.75
CA LEU A 7 3.19 11.71 7.55
C LEU A 7 2.76 11.89 9.02
N GLN A 8 2.96 13.09 9.55
CA GLN A 8 2.61 13.39 10.95
C GLN A 8 1.12 13.21 11.19
N GLU A 9 0.31 13.73 10.28
CA GLU A 9 -1.14 13.62 10.37
C GLU A 9 -1.59 12.17 10.24
N ARG A 10 -0.97 11.42 9.33
CA ARG A 10 -1.32 10.01 9.12
C ARG A 10 -0.99 9.16 10.34
N LEU A 11 0.16 9.40 10.97
CA LEU A 11 0.51 8.70 12.20
C LEU A 11 -0.50 8.98 13.31
N LYS A 12 -0.89 10.24 13.45
CA LYS A 12 -1.89 10.62 14.44
C LYS A 12 -3.24 9.95 14.15
N ASP A 13 -3.65 9.96 12.89
CA ASP A 13 -4.93 9.37 12.51
C ASP A 13 -4.97 7.88 12.81
N LEU A 14 -3.88 7.17 12.54
CA LEU A 14 -3.80 5.74 12.83
C LEU A 14 -3.90 5.47 14.33
N ARG A 15 -3.24 6.28 15.14
CA ARG A 15 -3.30 6.14 16.59
C ARG A 15 -4.71 6.39 17.10
N VAL A 16 -5.35 7.46 16.63
CA VAL A 16 -6.71 7.79 17.03
C VAL A 16 -7.69 6.73 16.59
N GLU A 17 -7.49 6.19 15.40
CA GLU A 17 -8.34 5.11 14.88
C GLU A 17 -8.30 3.89 15.80
N LYS A 18 -7.14 3.59 16.38
CA LYS A 18 -7.01 2.47 17.33
C LYS A 18 -7.43 2.84 18.75
N GLY A 19 -7.79 4.09 18.98
CA GLY A 19 -8.24 4.54 20.29
C GLY A 19 -7.13 4.58 21.33
N LEU A 20 -5.88 4.78 20.90
CA LEU A 20 -4.73 4.75 21.81
C LEU A 20 -4.29 6.14 22.20
N LYS A 21 -3.84 6.27 23.44
CA LYS A 21 -3.14 7.46 23.89
C LYS A 21 -1.66 7.30 23.60
N LEU A 22 -0.92 8.43 23.61
CA LEU A 22 0.52 8.37 23.35
C LEU A 22 1.24 7.46 24.35
N GLU A 23 0.84 7.51 25.62
CA GLU A 23 1.44 6.64 26.64
C GLU A 23 1.23 5.15 26.32
N GLU A 24 0.04 4.83 25.87
CA GLU A 24 -0.29 3.45 25.51
C GLU A 24 0.50 2.99 24.31
N LEU A 25 0.61 3.85 23.31
CA LEU A 25 1.38 3.55 22.11
C LEU A 25 2.86 3.36 22.45
N ALA A 26 3.40 4.23 23.32
CA ALA A 26 4.78 4.12 23.77
C ALA A 26 5.03 2.76 24.44
N GLU A 27 4.11 2.34 25.29
CA GLU A 27 4.24 1.06 25.99
C GLU A 27 4.21 -0.12 25.00
N LYS A 28 3.34 -0.04 24.01
CA LYS A 28 3.17 -1.14 23.04
C LYS A 28 4.29 -1.22 22.01
N THR A 29 4.92 -0.11 21.68
CA THR A 29 5.94 -0.07 20.62
C THR A 29 7.36 0.03 21.15
N GLY A 30 7.52 0.41 22.39
CA GLY A 30 8.85 0.64 22.95
C GLY A 30 9.47 1.97 22.54
N ILE A 31 8.73 2.82 21.85
CA ILE A 31 9.18 4.15 21.44
C ILE A 31 8.76 5.14 22.52
N SER A 32 9.64 6.07 22.88
CA SER A 32 9.32 7.02 23.94
C SER A 32 8.12 7.90 23.57
N LYS A 33 7.37 8.29 24.60
CA LYS A 33 6.22 9.17 24.39
C LYS A 33 6.63 10.49 23.74
N SER A 34 7.78 11.04 24.17
CA SER A 34 8.23 12.31 23.59
C SER A 34 8.59 12.17 22.12
N ALA A 35 9.19 11.05 21.72
CA ALA A 35 9.48 10.80 20.31
C ALA A 35 8.19 10.68 19.52
N LEU A 36 7.23 9.92 20.03
CA LEU A 36 5.93 9.75 19.36
C LEU A 36 5.20 11.09 19.21
N ALA A 37 5.20 11.91 20.26
CA ALA A 37 4.58 13.22 20.18
C ALA A 37 5.24 14.09 19.12
N SER A 38 6.57 14.02 19.03
CA SER A 38 7.31 14.75 18.02
C SER A 38 6.95 14.27 16.61
N TYR A 39 6.78 12.96 16.42
CA TYR A 39 6.45 12.39 15.13
C TYR A 39 5.05 12.78 14.64
N GLU A 40 4.14 13.08 15.58
CA GLU A 40 2.77 13.47 15.21
C GLU A 40 2.60 14.99 15.11
N ASN A 41 3.64 15.75 15.40
CA ASN A 41 3.56 17.20 15.37
C ASN A 41 3.86 17.74 13.99
N GLU A 42 2.85 18.30 13.34
CA GLU A 42 3.00 18.81 11.97
C GLU A 42 4.01 19.94 11.86
N GLU A 43 4.26 20.66 12.94
CA GLU A 43 5.28 21.72 12.94
C GLU A 43 6.68 21.16 12.80
N ASN A 44 6.85 19.87 13.06
CA ASN A 44 8.13 19.17 12.91
C ASN A 44 8.24 18.43 11.57
N GLY A 45 7.53 18.89 10.55
CA GLY A 45 7.42 18.19 9.28
C GLY A 45 8.73 17.86 8.60
N ASN A 46 9.81 18.61 8.91
CA ASN A 46 11.12 18.34 8.33
C ASN A 46 12.04 17.54 9.25
N LYS A 47 11.57 17.15 10.42
CA LYS A 47 12.37 16.34 11.31
C LYS A 47 12.39 14.90 10.82
N GLU A 48 13.56 14.32 10.86
CA GLU A 48 13.72 12.93 10.48
C GLU A 48 13.18 12.04 11.59
N ILE A 49 12.47 11.00 11.16
CA ILE A 49 12.06 9.92 12.06
C ILE A 49 13.08 8.81 11.89
N ASN A 50 13.56 8.27 13.01
CA ASN A 50 14.45 7.13 12.98
C ASN A 50 13.79 6.01 12.19
N HIS A 51 14.50 5.45 11.19
CA HIS A 51 13.90 4.45 10.31
C HIS A 51 13.49 3.19 11.08
N GLY A 52 14.20 2.83 12.14
CA GLY A 52 13.80 1.70 12.98
C GLY A 52 12.46 1.94 13.65
N ASN A 53 12.25 3.15 14.15
CA ASN A 53 10.98 3.52 14.76
C ASN A 53 9.85 3.56 13.73
N LEU A 54 10.17 4.02 12.52
CA LEU A 54 9.20 4.06 11.44
C LEU A 54 8.76 2.64 11.06
N ILE A 55 9.70 1.73 10.96
CA ILE A 55 9.40 0.31 10.68
C ILE A 55 8.54 -0.27 11.79
N THR A 56 8.90 0.02 13.05
CA THR A 56 8.14 -0.45 14.21
C THR A 56 6.69 0.04 14.15
N LEU A 57 6.49 1.30 13.81
CA LEU A 57 5.14 1.86 13.69
C LEU A 57 4.37 1.25 12.54
N ALA A 58 5.02 1.06 11.39
CA ALA A 58 4.38 0.43 10.24
C ALA A 58 3.92 -0.98 10.60
N ASP A 59 4.78 -1.75 11.26
CA ASP A 59 4.45 -3.11 11.68
C ASP A 59 3.33 -3.11 12.73
N PHE A 60 3.39 -2.19 13.68
CA PHE A 60 2.37 -2.11 14.73
C PHE A 60 1.00 -1.81 14.12
N TYR A 61 0.93 -0.84 13.21
CA TYR A 61 -0.33 -0.47 12.58
C TYR A 61 -0.70 -1.40 11.43
N GLN A 62 0.20 -2.31 11.05
CA GLN A 62 0.02 -3.22 9.92
C GLN A 62 -0.28 -2.49 8.62
N VAL A 63 0.52 -1.48 8.36
CA VAL A 63 0.45 -0.71 7.12
C VAL A 63 1.84 -0.67 6.50
N SER A 64 1.90 -0.35 5.21
CA SER A 64 3.18 -0.23 4.52
C SER A 64 3.85 1.10 4.87
N ILE A 65 5.17 1.15 4.69
CA ILE A 65 5.92 2.40 4.86
C ILE A 65 5.47 3.42 3.81
N ASP A 66 5.16 2.96 2.60
CA ASP A 66 4.64 3.84 1.56
C ASP A 66 3.33 4.51 1.98
N TYR A 67 2.48 3.78 2.69
CA TYR A 67 1.25 4.36 3.22
C TYR A 67 1.58 5.46 4.24
N LEU A 68 2.53 5.20 5.15
CA LEU A 68 2.94 6.20 6.13
C LEU A 68 3.48 7.46 5.47
N PHE A 69 4.27 7.29 4.40
CA PHE A 69 4.81 8.43 3.66
C PHE A 69 3.81 9.07 2.71
N CYS A 70 2.57 8.62 2.74
CA CYS A 70 1.50 9.17 1.90
C CYS A 70 1.77 9.02 0.41
N ARG A 71 2.52 8.00 0.03
CA ARG A 71 2.81 7.68 -1.37
C ARG A 71 1.72 6.80 -1.97
N THR A 72 0.89 6.21 -1.14
CA THR A 72 -0.22 5.37 -1.56
C THR A 72 -1.37 5.53 -0.56
N GLU A 73 -2.58 5.32 -1.02
CA GLU A 73 -3.75 5.27 -0.15
C GLU A 73 -4.06 3.84 0.29
N ASN A 74 -3.33 2.85 -0.22
CA ASN A 74 -3.49 1.46 0.20
C ASN A 74 -2.66 1.19 1.43
N ARG A 75 -3.30 0.79 2.51
CA ARG A 75 -2.60 0.46 3.77
C ARG A 75 -1.72 -0.76 3.62
N GLU A 76 -2.18 -1.73 2.85
CA GLU A 76 -1.42 -2.94 2.60
C GLU A 76 -0.68 -2.80 1.29
N GLN A 77 0.63 -2.90 1.35
CA GLN A 77 1.40 -2.97 0.14
C GLN A 77 1.57 -4.44 -0.19
N ILE A 78 0.92 -4.83 -1.26
CA ILE A 78 1.06 -6.20 -1.74
C ILE A 78 2.33 -6.24 -2.58
N ASN A 79 3.41 -6.69 -1.97
CA ASN A 79 4.65 -6.94 -2.69
C ASN A 79 4.56 -8.33 -3.29
N THR A 80 3.80 -8.44 -4.36
CA THR A 80 3.67 -9.72 -5.05
C THR A 80 4.81 -9.85 -6.04
N PRO A 81 5.67 -10.87 -5.90
CA PRO A 81 6.68 -11.12 -6.94
C PRO A 81 5.99 -11.40 -8.26
N LEU A 82 6.58 -10.94 -9.35
CA LEU A 82 5.99 -11.16 -10.67
C LEU A 82 5.79 -12.65 -10.97
N SER A 83 6.65 -13.51 -10.41
CA SER A 83 6.53 -14.95 -10.61
C SER A 83 5.21 -15.53 -10.11
N GLU A 84 4.62 -14.92 -9.08
CA GLU A 84 3.34 -15.40 -8.55
C GLU A 84 2.17 -15.09 -9.47
N LEU A 85 2.36 -14.16 -10.41
CA LEU A 85 1.31 -13.82 -11.36
C LEU A 85 1.27 -14.78 -12.54
N HIS A 86 2.28 -15.62 -12.69
CA HIS A 86 2.37 -16.62 -13.77
C HIS A 86 2.27 -15.99 -15.17
N LEU A 87 2.87 -14.81 -15.33
CA LEU A 87 2.92 -14.13 -16.61
C LEU A 87 4.20 -14.52 -17.35
N THR A 88 4.10 -14.67 -18.67
CA THR A 88 5.29 -14.92 -19.49
C THR A 88 6.11 -13.63 -19.62
N ASP A 89 7.37 -13.78 -20.01
CA ASP A 89 8.23 -12.61 -20.26
C ASP A 89 7.64 -11.72 -21.36
N GLU A 90 7.04 -12.33 -22.38
CA GLU A 90 6.40 -11.60 -23.46
C GLU A 90 5.22 -10.79 -22.96
N ALA A 91 4.40 -11.36 -22.07
CA ALA A 91 3.26 -10.63 -21.49
C ALA A 91 3.74 -9.45 -20.64
N VAL A 92 4.78 -9.65 -19.84
CA VAL A 92 5.35 -8.58 -19.03
C VAL A 92 5.89 -7.47 -19.94
N ALA A 93 6.60 -7.84 -21.00
CA ALA A 93 7.15 -6.88 -21.94
C ALA A 93 6.04 -6.04 -22.59
N LEU A 94 4.94 -6.66 -22.97
CA LEU A 94 3.82 -5.96 -23.56
C LEU A 94 3.20 -4.96 -22.57
N LEU A 95 3.01 -5.40 -21.33
CA LEU A 95 2.44 -4.54 -20.28
C LEU A 95 3.32 -3.33 -19.99
N LYS A 96 4.65 -3.49 -20.10
CA LYS A 96 5.59 -2.40 -19.86
C LYS A 96 5.76 -1.48 -21.06
N SER A 97 5.38 -1.93 -22.24
CA SER A 97 5.71 -1.24 -23.49
C SER A 97 4.95 0.05 -23.74
N GLY A 98 3.81 0.22 -23.10
CA GLY A 98 2.93 1.35 -23.40
C GLY A 98 2.11 1.17 -24.67
N ARG A 99 2.21 0.01 -25.31
CA ARG A 99 1.47 -0.26 -26.56
C ARG A 99 0.01 -0.60 -26.31
N ILE A 100 -0.35 -0.93 -25.08
CA ILE A 100 -1.73 -1.14 -24.69
C ILE A 100 -2.10 -0.17 -23.56
N ASN A 101 -3.39 0.05 -23.40
CA ASN A 101 -3.88 0.92 -22.34
C ASN A 101 -4.02 0.10 -21.05
N ASN A 102 -3.01 0.20 -20.18
CA ASN A 102 -3.01 -0.58 -18.94
C ASN A 102 -4.16 -0.19 -18.00
N ARG A 103 -4.58 1.09 -18.02
CA ARG A 103 -5.71 1.50 -17.20
C ARG A 103 -6.99 0.77 -17.65
N LEU A 104 -7.21 0.70 -18.95
CA LEU A 104 -8.35 -0.05 -19.48
C LEU A 104 -8.26 -1.53 -19.13
N LEU A 105 -7.07 -2.10 -19.25
CA LEU A 105 -6.85 -3.51 -18.89
C LEU A 105 -7.20 -3.75 -17.42
N CYS A 106 -6.79 -2.86 -16.53
CA CYS A 106 -7.11 -2.99 -15.11
C CYS A 106 -8.61 -2.92 -14.87
N GLU A 107 -9.31 -2.03 -15.56
CA GLU A 107 -10.76 -1.94 -15.45
C GLU A 107 -11.44 -3.23 -15.91
N MET A 108 -10.93 -3.81 -16.99
CA MET A 108 -11.48 -5.06 -17.52
C MET A 108 -11.25 -6.22 -16.54
N ILE A 109 -10.03 -6.34 -16.04
CA ILE A 109 -9.67 -7.41 -15.11
C ILE A 109 -10.49 -7.32 -13.82
N SER A 110 -10.75 -6.10 -13.37
CA SER A 110 -11.48 -5.87 -12.13
C SER A 110 -12.98 -5.99 -12.25
N HIS A 111 -13.49 -6.13 -13.48
CA HIS A 111 -14.93 -6.29 -13.69
C HIS A 111 -15.38 -7.65 -13.18
N GLU A 112 -16.53 -7.69 -12.51
CA GLU A 112 -17.04 -8.91 -11.88
C GLU A 112 -17.24 -10.09 -12.85
N LYS A 113 -17.43 -9.77 -14.13
CA LYS A 113 -17.66 -10.83 -15.14
C LYS A 113 -16.39 -11.26 -15.86
N PHE A 114 -15.25 -10.69 -15.52
CA PHE A 114 -14.00 -11.01 -16.22
C PHE A 114 -13.59 -12.46 -16.02
N ALA A 115 -13.68 -12.96 -14.79
CA ALA A 115 -13.31 -14.36 -14.52
C ALA A 115 -14.18 -15.34 -15.31
N GLU A 116 -15.47 -15.01 -15.46
CA GLU A 116 -16.40 -15.83 -16.25
C GLU A 116 -16.00 -15.82 -17.73
N LEU A 117 -15.66 -14.65 -18.26
CA LEU A 117 -15.19 -14.52 -19.62
C LEU A 117 -13.91 -15.35 -19.85
N MET A 118 -12.98 -15.29 -18.91
CA MET A 118 -11.74 -16.05 -19.00
C MET A 118 -12.01 -17.55 -18.98
N ALA A 119 -12.94 -18.00 -18.15
CA ALA A 119 -13.30 -19.40 -18.11
C ALA A 119 -13.89 -19.87 -19.44
N ASP A 120 -14.77 -19.06 -20.04
CA ASP A 120 -15.36 -19.39 -21.33
C ASP A 120 -14.30 -19.43 -22.44
N ALA A 121 -13.38 -18.45 -22.42
CA ALA A 121 -12.31 -18.40 -23.40
C ALA A 121 -11.37 -19.61 -23.26
N GLU A 122 -11.11 -20.03 -22.02
CA GLU A 122 -10.27 -21.19 -21.75
C GLU A 122 -10.88 -22.46 -22.37
N ILE A 123 -12.16 -22.66 -22.17
CA ILE A 123 -12.86 -23.81 -22.74
C ILE A 123 -12.74 -23.80 -24.26
N TYR A 124 -12.91 -22.64 -24.87
CA TYR A 124 -12.84 -22.52 -26.32
C TYR A 124 -11.43 -22.79 -26.84
N VAL A 125 -10.42 -22.20 -26.22
CA VAL A 125 -9.03 -22.36 -26.65
C VAL A 125 -8.55 -23.79 -26.44
N ASP A 126 -8.84 -24.37 -25.29
CA ASP A 126 -8.44 -25.75 -24.99
C ASP A 126 -9.15 -26.74 -25.90
N GLY A 127 -10.39 -26.44 -26.27
CA GLY A 127 -11.15 -27.29 -27.19
C GLY A 127 -10.62 -27.30 -28.62
N MET A 128 -9.77 -26.33 -28.96
CA MET A 128 -9.15 -26.24 -30.26
C MET A 128 -7.82 -27.01 -30.36
N ALA A 129 -7.29 -27.43 -29.24
CA ALA A 129 -5.98 -28.08 -29.18
C ALA A 129 -6.06 -29.56 -29.64
#